data_c47af6d2c50d8d8bad4e8d5974eceefa
#
_entry.id   c47af6d2c50d8d8bad4e8d5974eceefa
#
_cell.length_a   1.000
_cell.length_b   1.000
_cell.length_c   1.000
_cell.angle_alpha   90.00
_cell.angle_beta   90.00
_cell.angle_gamma   90.00
#
_symmetry.space_group_name_H-M   'P 1'
#
loop_
_entity.id
_entity.type
_entity.pdbx_description
1 polymer ?
#
loop_
_entity_poly.entity_id
_entity_poly.type
_entity_poly.pdbx_seq_one_letter_code
_entity_poly.pdbx_strand_id
1 'polypeptide(L)'
;NTHNSFPSGHTTIAMSILVALLLVVSYRWRGLVMLLALGWATSIGAATVTARWHRLSDTIGGDMIAIGVGALVAMWLLGHHAIEERETKAYPLRVVYVVFLVIVGVGSVAVGLLLGIGTMVNFGVLQEVATSYSTGVPAQLTAHLDPVFNENMYLAAQSLALGLSTLSALWFWAT
;
A
#
# COMPACT_ATOMS: atom_id res chain seq x y z
N ASN A 1 20.30 -1.41 -14.08
CA ASN A 1 20.32 -1.79 -12.67
C ASN A 1 19.27 -2.84 -12.41
N THR A 2 19.76 -4.08 -12.19
CA THR A 2 19.05 -5.35 -12.21
C THR A 2 18.54 -5.81 -10.83
N HIS A 3 18.23 -4.90 -9.91
CA HIS A 3 17.83 -5.25 -8.55
C HIS A 3 16.32 -5.17 -8.27
N ASN A 4 15.50 -5.09 -9.30
CA ASN A 4 14.04 -5.12 -9.15
C ASN A 4 13.57 -6.58 -9.14
N SER A 5 13.60 -7.23 -7.98
CA SER A 5 13.05 -8.58 -7.80
C SER A 5 11.59 -8.47 -7.33
N PHE A 6 10.69 -9.08 -8.08
CA PHE A 6 9.32 -9.31 -7.66
C PHE A 6 9.24 -10.60 -6.84
N PRO A 7 8.55 -10.63 -5.70
CA PRO A 7 7.96 -9.50 -4.96
C PRO A 7 8.99 -8.73 -4.12
N SER A 8 8.60 -7.58 -3.53
CA SER A 8 9.42 -6.85 -2.58
C SER A 8 9.64 -7.66 -1.29
N GLY A 9 10.87 -8.09 -1.04
CA GLY A 9 11.22 -8.84 0.17
C GLY A 9 10.98 -8.02 1.45
N HIS A 10 11.30 -6.73 1.46
CA HIS A 10 11.09 -5.85 2.61
C HIS A 10 9.61 -5.74 2.97
N THR A 11 8.76 -5.53 1.98
CA THR A 11 7.30 -5.43 2.18
C THR A 11 6.72 -6.76 2.62
N THR A 12 7.14 -7.87 1.99
CA THR A 12 6.69 -9.21 2.37
C THR A 12 7.00 -9.51 3.82
N ILE A 13 8.23 -9.23 4.28
CA ILE A 13 8.64 -9.46 5.68
C ILE A 13 7.82 -8.57 6.62
N ALA A 14 7.70 -7.27 6.32
CA ALA A 14 6.98 -6.34 7.17
C ALA A 14 5.50 -6.72 7.32
N MET A 15 4.84 -7.06 6.21
CA MET A 15 3.45 -7.49 6.22
C MET A 15 3.27 -8.87 6.89
N SER A 16 4.23 -9.78 6.73
CA SER A 16 4.20 -11.08 7.43
C SER A 16 4.29 -10.93 8.94
N ILE A 17 5.11 -9.99 9.43
CA ILE A 17 5.19 -9.66 10.87
C ILE A 17 3.85 -9.09 11.36
N LEU A 18 3.22 -8.18 10.61
CA LEU A 18 1.89 -7.67 10.94
C LEU A 18 0.87 -8.82 11.06
N VAL A 19 0.81 -9.68 10.06
CA VAL A 19 -0.13 -10.82 10.05
C VAL A 19 0.13 -11.77 11.22
N ALA A 20 1.38 -12.11 11.48
CA ALA A 20 1.76 -12.96 12.61
C ALA A 20 1.34 -12.34 13.96
N LEU A 21 1.58 -11.03 14.13
CA LEU A 21 1.14 -10.31 15.34
C LEU A 21 -0.39 -10.35 15.50
N LEU A 22 -1.15 -10.18 14.41
CA LEU A 22 -2.61 -10.25 14.47
C LEU A 22 -3.13 -11.64 14.85
N LEU A 23 -2.41 -12.70 14.53
CA LEU A 23 -2.77 -14.07 14.90
C LEU A 23 -2.48 -14.37 16.38
N VAL A 24 -1.38 -13.83 16.92
CA VAL A 24 -0.89 -14.18 18.28
C VAL A 24 -1.43 -13.23 19.35
N VAL A 25 -1.65 -11.96 19.02
CA VAL A 25 -2.06 -10.96 20.02
C VAL A 25 -3.50 -11.16 20.47
N SER A 26 -3.71 -11.08 21.78
CA SER A 26 -5.04 -11.18 22.37
C SER A 26 -6.00 -10.12 21.79
N TYR A 27 -7.27 -10.47 21.65
CA TYR A 27 -8.30 -9.64 21.02
C TYR A 27 -8.37 -8.22 21.56
N ARG A 28 -8.13 -8.04 22.87
CA ARG A 28 -8.12 -6.73 23.54
C ARG A 28 -7.10 -5.75 22.93
N TRP A 29 -5.93 -6.24 22.55
CA TRP A 29 -4.81 -5.41 22.07
C TRP A 29 -4.70 -5.39 20.54
N ARG A 30 -5.47 -6.21 19.85
CA ARG A 30 -5.40 -6.36 18.39
C ARG A 30 -5.58 -5.06 17.63
N GLY A 31 -6.49 -4.17 18.08
CA GLY A 31 -6.69 -2.86 17.43
C GLY A 31 -5.47 -1.94 17.52
N LEU A 32 -4.83 -1.89 18.69
CA LEU A 32 -3.62 -1.08 18.88
C LEU A 32 -2.45 -1.65 18.07
N VAL A 33 -2.26 -2.96 18.14
CA VAL A 33 -1.21 -3.65 17.37
C VAL A 33 -1.42 -3.48 15.88
N MET A 34 -2.68 -3.59 15.41
CA MET A 34 -3.03 -3.30 14.02
C MET A 34 -2.61 -1.90 13.60
N LEU A 35 -2.94 -0.88 14.40
CA LEU A 35 -2.60 0.50 14.09
C LEU A 35 -1.08 0.71 13.99
N LEU A 36 -0.33 0.23 14.99
CA LEU A 36 1.12 0.43 15.05
C LEU A 36 1.88 -0.41 14.02
N ALA A 37 1.55 -1.71 13.91
CA ALA A 37 2.23 -2.62 13.01
C ALA A 37 1.88 -2.33 11.54
N LEU A 38 0.64 -1.92 11.25
CA LEU A 38 0.24 -1.51 9.92
C LEU A 38 0.95 -0.23 9.49
N GLY A 39 0.98 0.79 10.38
CA GLY A 39 1.70 2.03 10.10
C GLY A 39 3.18 1.78 9.83
N TRP A 40 3.79 0.86 10.57
CA TRP A 40 5.18 0.46 10.34
C TRP A 40 5.34 -0.32 9.02
N ALA A 41 4.52 -1.33 8.76
CA ALA A 41 4.61 -2.15 7.54
C ALA A 41 4.38 -1.33 6.27
N THR A 42 3.35 -0.46 6.26
CA THR A 42 3.05 0.42 5.13
C THR A 42 4.14 1.48 4.91
N SER A 43 4.76 2.01 5.99
CA SER A 43 5.90 2.93 5.84
C SER A 43 7.10 2.26 5.19
N ILE A 44 7.37 0.98 5.46
CA ILE A 44 8.44 0.22 4.79
C ILE A 44 8.10 0.06 3.30
N GLY A 45 6.87 -0.34 2.96
CA GLY A 45 6.44 -0.44 1.57
C GLY A 45 6.58 0.89 0.82
N ALA A 46 6.10 1.98 1.41
CA ALA A 46 6.22 3.32 0.85
C ALA A 46 7.68 3.75 0.69
N ALA A 47 8.54 3.49 1.68
CA ALA A 47 9.96 3.82 1.62
C ALA A 47 10.69 3.09 0.49
N THR A 48 10.36 1.81 0.22
CA THR A 48 10.98 1.06 -0.89
C THR A 48 10.59 1.60 -2.26
N VAL A 49 9.35 2.09 -2.41
CA VAL A 49 8.90 2.77 -3.64
C VAL A 49 9.59 4.12 -3.78
N THR A 50 9.64 4.93 -2.71
CA THR A 50 10.29 6.25 -2.71
C THR A 50 11.79 6.15 -3.00
N ALA A 51 12.47 5.15 -2.44
CA ALA A 51 13.88 4.86 -2.70
C ALA A 51 14.14 4.32 -4.12
N ARG A 52 13.10 4.11 -4.92
CA ARG A 52 13.16 3.52 -6.27
C ARG A 52 13.79 2.11 -6.30
N TRP A 53 13.71 1.40 -5.18
CA TRP A 53 14.20 0.02 -5.09
C TRP A 53 13.20 -0.97 -5.67
N HIS A 54 11.90 -0.69 -5.49
CA HIS A 54 10.80 -1.53 -5.95
C HIS A 54 9.72 -0.71 -6.66
N ARG A 55 8.99 -1.38 -7.55
CA ARG A 55 7.78 -0.84 -8.16
C ARG A 55 6.60 -1.04 -7.23
N LEU A 56 5.52 -0.28 -7.45
CA LEU A 56 4.26 -0.46 -6.72
C LEU A 56 3.74 -1.91 -6.80
N SER A 57 3.85 -2.54 -7.97
CA SER A 57 3.47 -3.95 -8.16
C SER A 57 4.22 -4.92 -7.26
N ASP A 58 5.51 -4.66 -7.01
CA ASP A 58 6.35 -5.54 -6.19
C ASP A 58 5.95 -5.44 -4.72
N THR A 59 5.55 -4.25 -4.27
CA THR A 59 5.04 -3.98 -2.92
C THR A 59 3.69 -4.69 -2.72
N ILE A 60 2.74 -4.49 -3.64
CA ILE A 60 1.43 -5.15 -3.58
C ILE A 60 1.58 -6.67 -3.66
N GLY A 61 2.47 -7.17 -4.52
CA GLY A 61 2.78 -8.60 -4.59
C GLY A 61 3.28 -9.17 -3.26
N GLY A 62 4.14 -8.42 -2.56
CA GLY A 62 4.60 -8.76 -1.21
C GLY A 62 3.48 -8.85 -0.18
N ASP A 63 2.58 -7.85 -0.18
CA ASP A 63 1.41 -7.81 0.69
C ASP A 63 0.48 -9.01 0.46
N MET A 64 0.17 -9.28 -0.81
CA MET A 64 -0.72 -10.39 -1.19
C MET A 64 -0.16 -11.75 -0.78
N ILE A 65 1.15 -11.97 -0.92
CA ILE A 65 1.79 -13.21 -0.47
C ILE A 65 1.69 -13.33 1.05
N ALA A 66 2.04 -12.28 1.79
CA ALA A 66 2.00 -12.31 3.25
C ALA A 66 0.58 -12.56 3.78
N ILE A 67 -0.43 -11.89 3.22
CA ILE A 67 -1.84 -12.07 3.59
C ILE A 67 -2.35 -13.46 3.19
N GLY A 68 -2.01 -13.94 1.99
CA GLY A 68 -2.41 -15.26 1.52
C GLY A 68 -1.86 -16.38 2.39
N VAL A 69 -0.58 -16.34 2.71
CA VAL A 69 0.06 -17.31 3.62
C VAL A 69 -0.55 -17.20 5.02
N GLY A 70 -0.76 -15.97 5.51
CA GLY A 70 -1.38 -15.73 6.81
C GLY A 70 -2.81 -16.29 6.91
N ALA A 71 -3.61 -16.14 5.84
CA ALA A 71 -4.95 -16.71 5.76
C ALA A 71 -4.91 -18.25 5.80
N LEU A 72 -3.98 -18.88 5.09
CA LEU A 72 -3.79 -20.34 5.12
C LEU A 72 -3.40 -20.81 6.53
N VAL A 73 -2.49 -20.11 7.20
CA VAL A 73 -2.10 -20.42 8.59
C VAL A 73 -3.28 -20.21 9.53
N ALA A 74 -4.06 -19.14 9.38
CA ALA A 74 -5.25 -18.90 10.19
C ALA A 74 -6.29 -20.03 10.03
N MET A 75 -6.57 -20.46 8.80
CA MET A 75 -7.48 -21.60 8.53
C MET A 75 -6.95 -22.90 9.14
N TRP A 76 -5.65 -23.15 9.05
CA TRP A 76 -5.03 -24.31 9.65
C TRP A 76 -5.15 -24.31 11.18
N LEU A 77 -4.89 -23.16 11.83
CA LEU A 77 -5.02 -22.99 13.27
C LEU A 77 -6.47 -23.15 13.75
N LEU A 78 -7.45 -22.61 13.00
CA LEU A 78 -8.88 -22.80 13.28
C LEU A 78 -9.27 -24.27 13.19
N GLY A 79 -8.82 -24.98 12.17
CA GLY A 79 -9.07 -26.42 12.00
C GLY A 79 -8.51 -27.29 13.14
N HIS A 80 -7.48 -26.82 13.82
CA HIS A 80 -6.85 -27.50 14.97
C HIS A 80 -7.34 -26.96 16.33
N HIS A 81 -8.37 -26.10 16.36
CA HIS A 81 -8.86 -25.46 17.57
C HIS A 81 -7.77 -24.71 18.37
N ALA A 82 -6.72 -24.25 17.69
CA ALA A 82 -5.61 -23.54 18.31
C ALA A 82 -5.89 -22.04 18.47
N ILE A 83 -6.95 -21.53 17.86
CA ILE A 83 -7.45 -20.16 18.00
C ILE A 83 -8.86 -20.23 18.59
N GLU A 84 -9.11 -19.43 19.63
CA GLU A 84 -10.45 -19.29 20.20
C GLU A 84 -11.37 -18.56 19.21
N GLU A 85 -12.62 -19.01 19.16
CA GLU A 85 -13.68 -18.35 18.41
C GLU A 85 -13.85 -16.91 18.91
N ARG A 86 -14.18 -16.03 17.98
CA ARG A 86 -14.29 -14.59 18.19
C ARG A 86 -15.29 -14.27 19.31
N GLU A 87 -14.83 -13.67 20.42
CA GLU A 87 -15.72 -13.02 21.35
C GLU A 87 -16.52 -11.91 20.65
N THR A 88 -17.85 -12.02 20.67
CA THR A 88 -18.77 -11.08 20.02
C THR A 88 -18.89 -9.73 20.72
N LYS A 89 -18.14 -9.48 21.79
CA LYS A 89 -18.14 -8.20 22.49
C LYS A 89 -17.63 -7.08 21.60
N ALA A 90 -18.54 -6.18 21.24
CA ALA A 90 -18.19 -4.95 20.52
C ALA A 90 -17.47 -4.00 21.44
N TYR A 91 -16.17 -3.82 21.23
CA TYR A 91 -15.41 -2.74 21.87
C TYR A 91 -15.62 -1.45 21.07
N PRO A 92 -16.13 -0.35 21.68
CA PRO A 92 -16.42 0.88 20.95
C PRO A 92 -15.16 1.46 20.25
N LEU A 93 -13.99 1.32 20.87
CA LEU A 93 -12.72 1.73 20.28
C LEU A 93 -12.40 0.98 18.97
N ARG A 94 -12.90 -0.22 18.77
CA ARG A 94 -12.69 -0.98 17.54
C ARG A 94 -13.33 -0.29 16.34
N VAL A 95 -14.56 0.20 16.50
CA VAL A 95 -15.26 0.93 15.43
C VAL A 95 -14.47 2.17 15.05
N VAL A 96 -13.94 2.91 16.03
CA VAL A 96 -13.12 4.09 15.78
C VAL A 96 -11.88 3.74 14.98
N TYR A 97 -11.14 2.67 15.36
CA TYR A 97 -9.96 2.23 14.60
C TYR A 97 -10.30 1.80 13.18
N VAL A 98 -11.38 1.03 13.00
CA VAL A 98 -11.80 0.59 11.65
C VAL A 98 -12.15 1.78 10.78
N VAL A 99 -12.98 2.70 11.30
CA VAL A 99 -13.39 3.90 10.55
C VAL A 99 -12.17 4.74 10.21
N PHE A 100 -11.25 4.96 11.14
CA PHE A 100 -10.02 5.70 10.89
C PHE A 100 -9.18 5.04 9.79
N LEU A 101 -8.94 3.74 9.87
CA LEU A 101 -8.13 3.01 8.88
C LEU A 101 -8.81 2.93 7.51
N VAL A 102 -10.14 2.83 7.47
CA VAL A 102 -10.90 2.91 6.20
C VAL A 102 -10.72 4.30 5.57
N ILE A 103 -10.84 5.37 6.35
CA ILE A 103 -10.64 6.73 5.85
C ILE A 103 -9.22 6.91 5.33
N VAL A 104 -8.20 6.45 6.07
CA VAL A 104 -6.81 6.52 5.64
C VAL A 104 -6.59 5.70 4.37
N GLY A 105 -7.08 4.46 4.33
CA GLY A 105 -6.92 3.57 3.18
C GLY A 105 -7.59 4.11 1.92
N VAL A 106 -8.87 4.44 2.01
CA VAL A 106 -9.64 4.98 0.87
C VAL A 106 -9.11 6.35 0.45
N GLY A 107 -8.80 7.22 1.42
CA GLY A 107 -8.24 8.55 1.16
C GLY A 107 -6.89 8.46 0.44
N SER A 108 -6.00 7.57 0.87
CA SER A 108 -4.71 7.35 0.22
C SER A 108 -4.85 6.80 -1.21
N VAL A 109 -5.79 5.88 -1.45
CA VAL A 109 -6.09 5.39 -2.80
C VAL A 109 -6.62 6.54 -3.68
N ALA A 110 -7.56 7.34 -3.17
CA ALA A 110 -8.11 8.47 -3.91
C ALA A 110 -7.03 9.50 -4.27
N VAL A 111 -6.16 9.87 -3.33
CA VAL A 111 -5.03 10.78 -3.57
C VAL A 111 -4.08 10.19 -4.62
N GLY A 112 -3.72 8.92 -4.51
CA GLY A 112 -2.84 8.25 -5.46
C GLY A 112 -3.43 8.22 -6.88
N LEU A 113 -4.72 7.93 -7.02
CA LEU A 113 -5.41 7.96 -8.31
C LEU A 113 -5.50 9.37 -8.89
N LEU A 114 -5.85 10.36 -8.08
CA LEU A 114 -5.95 11.75 -8.53
C LEU A 114 -4.60 12.29 -8.99
N LEU A 115 -3.52 12.02 -8.23
CA LEU A 115 -2.16 12.41 -8.61
C LEU A 115 -1.71 11.69 -9.88
N GLY A 116 -1.92 10.39 -9.97
CA GLY A 116 -1.50 9.59 -11.12
C GLY A 116 -2.25 9.97 -12.40
N ILE A 117 -3.58 10.03 -12.36
CA ILE A 117 -4.42 10.42 -13.51
C ILE A 117 -4.15 11.87 -13.89
N GLY A 118 -4.14 12.79 -12.90
CA GLY A 118 -3.88 14.20 -13.15
C GLY A 118 -2.52 14.43 -13.81
N THR A 119 -1.49 13.74 -13.36
CA THR A 119 -0.15 13.83 -13.95
C THR A 119 -0.12 13.26 -15.37
N MET A 120 -0.77 12.13 -15.63
CA MET A 120 -0.83 11.54 -16.98
C MET A 120 -1.61 12.43 -17.95
N VAL A 121 -2.75 12.98 -17.53
CA VAL A 121 -3.55 13.88 -18.38
C VAL A 121 -2.77 15.14 -18.72
N ASN A 122 -2.17 15.80 -17.72
CA ASN A 122 -1.38 17.00 -17.95
C ASN A 122 -0.16 16.75 -18.85
N PHE A 123 0.53 15.61 -18.66
CA PHE A 123 1.65 15.23 -19.51
C PHE A 123 1.21 14.95 -20.95
N GLY A 124 0.09 14.24 -21.14
CA GLY A 124 -0.50 13.98 -22.46
C GLY A 124 -0.87 15.27 -23.20
N VAL A 125 -1.53 16.23 -22.52
CA VAL A 125 -1.87 17.53 -23.08
C VAL A 125 -0.61 18.32 -23.48
N LEU A 126 0.42 18.33 -22.62
CA LEU A 126 1.67 19.01 -22.92
C LEU A 126 2.40 18.38 -24.12
N GLN A 127 2.38 17.05 -24.23
CA GLN A 127 2.98 16.35 -25.35
C GLN A 127 2.21 16.63 -26.66
N GLU A 128 0.90 16.68 -26.62
CA GLU A 128 0.05 17.00 -27.78
C GLU A 128 0.29 18.44 -28.24
N VAL A 129 0.35 19.39 -27.31
CA VAL A 129 0.71 20.79 -27.60
C VAL A 129 2.10 20.87 -28.21
N ALA A 130 3.09 20.17 -27.65
CA ALA A 130 4.46 20.14 -28.14
C ALA A 130 4.57 19.58 -29.56
N THR A 131 3.79 18.55 -29.90
CA THR A 131 3.75 17.97 -31.26
C THR A 131 3.01 18.84 -32.26
N SER A 132 2.00 19.59 -31.82
CA SER A 132 1.23 20.51 -32.67
C SER A 132 2.03 21.74 -33.09
N TYR A 133 2.96 22.19 -32.25
CA TYR A 133 3.92 23.25 -32.59
C TYR A 133 5.17 22.64 -33.25
N SER A 134 5.04 22.02 -34.42
CA SER A 134 6.02 21.15 -35.10
C SER A 134 7.38 21.78 -35.46
N THR A 135 7.77 22.89 -34.88
CA THR A 135 9.07 23.51 -35.05
C THR A 135 9.71 23.79 -33.68
N GLY A 136 10.30 22.75 -33.11
CA GLY A 136 11.31 22.93 -32.08
C GLY A 136 10.77 23.31 -30.70
N VAL A 137 10.00 22.41 -30.07
CA VAL A 137 9.92 22.45 -28.61
C VAL A 137 11.37 22.38 -28.09
N PRO A 138 11.83 23.39 -27.36
CA PRO A 138 13.20 23.37 -26.86
C PRO A 138 13.39 22.11 -26.04
N ALA A 139 14.43 21.33 -26.31
CA ALA A 139 14.79 20.13 -25.53
C ALA A 139 14.87 20.43 -24.02
N GLN A 140 15.06 21.69 -23.65
CA GLN A 140 15.02 22.21 -22.30
C GLN A 140 13.65 22.08 -21.63
N LEU A 141 12.51 22.21 -22.36
CA LEU A 141 11.18 22.11 -21.79
C LEU A 141 10.85 20.65 -21.43
N THR A 142 11.19 19.70 -22.28
CA THR A 142 11.03 18.27 -22.02
C THR A 142 11.92 17.82 -20.87
N ALA A 143 13.16 18.31 -20.79
CA ALA A 143 14.09 17.99 -19.71
C ALA A 143 13.62 18.48 -18.32
N HIS A 144 12.80 19.52 -18.25
CA HIS A 144 12.21 20.01 -17.00
C HIS A 144 10.91 19.28 -16.60
N LEU A 145 10.16 18.78 -17.58
CA LEU A 145 8.90 18.06 -17.32
C LEU A 145 9.11 16.63 -16.80
N ASP A 146 10.15 15.95 -17.26
CA ASP A 146 10.45 14.57 -16.85
C ASP A 146 10.70 14.40 -15.35
N PRO A 147 11.44 15.26 -14.65
CA PRO A 147 11.60 15.15 -13.21
C PRO A 147 10.29 15.33 -12.44
N VAL A 148 9.47 16.32 -12.79
CA VAL A 148 8.18 16.61 -12.14
C VAL A 148 7.19 15.48 -12.39
N PHE A 149 7.12 14.96 -13.62
CA PHE A 149 6.30 13.80 -13.95
C PHE A 149 6.70 12.60 -13.11
N ASN A 150 7.98 12.28 -13.06
CA ASN A 150 8.49 11.15 -12.29
C ASN A 150 8.21 11.31 -10.79
N GLU A 151 8.41 12.49 -10.22
CA GLU A 151 8.14 12.76 -8.80
C GLU A 151 6.67 12.54 -8.47
N ASN A 152 5.75 13.13 -9.25
CA ASN A 152 4.33 12.96 -9.05
C ASN A 152 3.87 11.51 -9.21
N MET A 153 4.42 10.77 -10.17
CA MET A 153 4.14 9.35 -10.35
C MET A 153 4.63 8.50 -9.18
N TYR A 154 5.78 8.85 -8.59
CA TYR A 154 6.24 8.18 -7.36
C TYR A 154 5.36 8.49 -6.16
N LEU A 155 4.93 9.73 -5.98
CA LEU A 155 3.98 10.12 -4.91
C LEU A 155 2.62 9.42 -5.09
N ALA A 156 2.13 9.33 -6.32
CA ALA A 156 0.93 8.56 -6.64
C ALA A 156 1.09 7.07 -6.28
N ALA A 157 2.19 6.45 -6.69
CA ALA A 157 2.48 5.05 -6.39
C ALA A 157 2.63 4.80 -4.88
N GLN A 158 3.27 5.71 -4.15
CA GLN A 158 3.41 5.65 -2.70
C GLN A 158 2.06 5.73 -2.00
N SER A 159 1.20 6.66 -2.41
CA SER A 159 -0.15 6.81 -1.85
C SER A 159 -1.03 5.58 -2.15
N LEU A 160 -0.94 5.02 -3.36
CA LEU A 160 -1.63 3.77 -3.71
C LEU A 160 -1.13 2.59 -2.88
N ALA A 161 0.20 2.45 -2.70
CA ALA A 161 0.77 1.40 -1.87
C ALA A 161 0.24 1.48 -0.44
N LEU A 162 0.29 2.67 0.18
CA LEU A 162 -0.22 2.90 1.52
C LEU A 162 -1.70 2.53 1.64
N GLY A 163 -2.52 3.01 0.71
CA GLY A 163 -3.97 2.76 0.72
C GLY A 163 -4.32 1.29 0.54
N LEU A 164 -3.75 0.63 -0.46
CA LEU A 164 -4.02 -0.77 -0.77
C LEU A 164 -3.52 -1.70 0.33
N SER A 165 -2.33 -1.48 0.88
CA SER A 165 -1.81 -2.24 2.01
C SER A 165 -2.69 -2.09 3.25
N THR A 166 -3.15 -0.85 3.53
CA THR A 166 -4.07 -0.59 4.65
C THR A 166 -5.39 -1.33 4.49
N LEU A 167 -6.01 -1.27 3.30
CA LEU A 167 -7.28 -1.95 3.03
C LEU A 167 -7.13 -3.47 3.03
N SER A 168 -6.04 -4.01 2.51
CA SER A 168 -5.74 -5.45 2.53
C SER A 168 -5.59 -5.98 3.95
N ALA A 169 -4.85 -5.25 4.80
CA ALA A 169 -4.69 -5.62 6.20
C ALA A 169 -6.00 -5.51 6.99
N LEU A 170 -6.84 -4.49 6.69
CA LEU A 170 -8.19 -4.39 7.27
C LEU A 170 -9.08 -5.56 6.87
N TRP A 171 -9.02 -5.96 5.61
CA TRP A 171 -9.74 -7.13 5.13
C TRP A 171 -9.34 -8.37 5.94
N PHE A 172 -8.03 -8.65 6.04
CA PHE A 172 -7.52 -9.78 6.82
C PHE A 172 -7.93 -9.74 8.30
N TRP A 173 -7.97 -8.54 8.88
CA TRP A 173 -8.36 -8.38 10.27
C TRP A 173 -9.88 -8.54 10.49
N ALA A 174 -10.71 -8.27 9.47
CA ALA A 174 -12.16 -8.37 9.55
C ALA A 174 -12.69 -9.80 9.36
N THR A 175 -11.92 -10.63 8.64
CA THR A 175 -12.19 -12.07 8.45
C THR A 175 -11.72 -12.89 9.63
#